data_74ccae086276c346c9b02ed1bcb082a0
#
_entry.id   74ccae086276c346c9b02ed1bcb082a0
#
_cell.length_a   1.000
_cell.length_b   1.000
_cell.length_c   1.000
_cell.angle_alpha   90.00
_cell.angle_beta   90.00
_cell.angle_gamma   90.00
#
_symmetry.space_group_name_H-M   'P 1'
#
loop_
_entity.id
_entity.type
_entity.pdbx_description
1 polymer ?
#
loop_
_entity_poly.entity_id
_entity_poly.type
_entity_poly.pdbx_seq_one_letter_code
_entity_poly.pdbx_strand_id
1 'polypeptide(L)'
;MNKKKKLKPSSSYFLTQRFWRILRNFIGRRTWSYLYSISQRLKINSNLKILNNINKDILPNLNYPKITKFSRSNKNFSFFLEKYNSSKPHGAYRNFLDQLLKKINVPKTILELGISEGAGILALKDFFKNSYLWGLDIDRNTFIKDRRIVSGYCDQLNLSSIKIILKNFNTKYDLIIDDGWHHPESQINSIIACLPYLNKGGFYLTEDIVHDVYKKYFLKVIKILKKKGFQVKY
;
A
#
# COMPACT_ATOMS: atom_id res chain seq x y z
N MET A 1 -25.88 25.74 -0.56
CA MET A 1 -24.51 25.58 0.00
C MET A 1 -24.52 24.42 1.01
N ASN A 2 -24.16 23.20 0.60
CA ASN A 2 -24.12 22.04 1.49
C ASN A 2 -22.77 21.99 2.20
N LYS A 3 -22.74 22.26 3.51
CA LYS A 3 -21.56 22.06 4.35
C LYS A 3 -21.21 20.56 4.37
N LYS A 4 -20.13 20.17 3.69
CA LYS A 4 -19.55 18.82 3.76
C LYS A 4 -19.16 18.52 5.21
N LYS A 5 -19.87 17.60 5.87
CA LYS A 5 -19.46 17.06 7.17
C LYS A 5 -18.11 16.35 7.00
N LYS A 6 -17.04 16.92 7.59
CA LYS A 6 -15.76 16.22 7.76
C LYS A 6 -16.00 15.01 8.66
N LEU A 7 -15.94 13.82 8.11
CA LEU A 7 -15.96 12.59 8.90
C LEU A 7 -14.63 12.50 9.66
N LYS A 8 -14.73 12.49 10.98
CA LYS A 8 -13.59 12.35 11.90
C LYS A 8 -13.03 10.92 11.79
N PRO A 9 -11.68 10.72 11.89
CA PRO A 9 -11.08 9.39 12.03
C PRO A 9 -11.70 8.63 13.20
N SER A 10 -11.63 7.27 13.18
CA SER A 10 -12.28 6.43 14.18
C SER A 10 -11.91 6.82 15.62
N SER A 11 -12.86 6.71 16.55
CA SER A 11 -12.68 7.05 17.97
C SER A 11 -11.50 6.33 18.63
N SER A 12 -11.14 5.13 18.17
CA SER A 12 -10.00 4.35 18.66
C SER A 12 -8.64 4.98 18.31
N TYR A 13 -8.49 5.60 17.15
CA TYR A 13 -7.27 6.30 16.76
C TYR A 13 -7.05 7.55 17.62
N PHE A 14 -8.10 8.34 17.87
CA PHE A 14 -8.03 9.51 18.74
C PHE A 14 -7.78 9.14 20.20
N LEU A 15 -8.38 8.07 20.72
CA LEU A 15 -8.15 7.59 22.08
C LEU A 15 -6.70 7.14 22.29
N THR A 16 -6.12 6.40 21.33
CA THR A 16 -4.71 6.00 21.40
C THR A 16 -3.77 7.19 21.30
N GLN A 17 -3.97 8.11 20.37
CA GLN A 17 -3.17 9.32 20.22
C GLN A 17 -3.28 10.23 21.45
N ARG A 18 -4.48 10.38 22.01
CA ARG A 18 -4.72 11.19 23.22
C ARG A 18 -4.09 10.54 24.45
N PHE A 19 -4.22 9.23 24.61
CA PHE A 19 -3.56 8.47 25.69
C PHE A 19 -2.04 8.62 25.62
N TRP A 20 -1.43 8.40 24.46
CA TRP A 20 0.02 8.52 24.29
C TRP A 20 0.52 9.95 24.49
N ARG A 21 -0.27 10.97 24.12
CA ARG A 21 0.08 12.36 24.36
C ARG A 21 0.04 12.71 25.85
N ILE A 22 -0.96 12.23 26.59
CA ILE A 22 -1.06 12.41 28.05
C ILE A 22 0.11 11.70 28.72
N LEU A 23 0.36 10.44 28.39
CA LEU A 23 1.44 9.65 28.96
C LEU A 23 2.81 10.30 28.71
N ARG A 24 3.06 10.84 27.52
CA ARG A 24 4.27 11.57 27.19
C ARG A 24 4.54 12.76 28.11
N ASN A 25 3.51 13.48 28.49
CA ASN A 25 3.63 14.64 29.37
C ASN A 25 3.98 14.23 30.81
N PHE A 26 3.51 13.05 31.26
CA PHE A 26 3.77 12.55 32.60
C PHE A 26 5.13 11.89 32.79
N ILE A 27 5.62 11.12 31.81
CA ILE A 27 6.81 10.26 31.95
C ILE A 27 8.08 10.83 31.30
N GLY A 28 7.99 12.03 30.70
CA GLY A 28 9.10 12.68 30.02
C GLY A 28 9.44 12.07 28.63
N ARG A 29 10.08 12.88 27.78
CA ARG A 29 10.29 12.54 26.35
C ARG A 29 11.13 11.27 26.13
N ARG A 30 12.18 11.05 26.93
CA ARG A 30 13.08 9.87 26.76
C ARG A 30 12.38 8.56 27.11
N THR A 31 11.69 8.52 28.25
CA THR A 31 10.95 7.33 28.71
C THR A 31 9.78 7.05 27.79
N TRP A 32 9.06 8.09 27.33
CA TRP A 32 8.00 7.94 26.35
C TRP A 32 8.52 7.32 25.04
N SER A 33 9.62 7.86 24.50
CA SER A 33 10.22 7.36 23.26
C SER A 33 10.62 5.89 23.37
N TYR A 34 11.14 5.48 24.52
CA TYR A 34 11.49 4.09 24.79
C TYR A 34 10.26 3.18 24.86
N LEU A 35 9.23 3.54 25.63
CA LEU A 35 7.99 2.77 25.75
C LEU A 35 7.23 2.69 24.42
N TYR A 36 7.18 3.79 23.67
CA TYR A 36 6.61 3.80 22.33
C TYR A 36 7.35 2.85 21.39
N SER A 37 8.68 2.84 21.41
CA SER A 37 9.48 1.91 20.61
C SER A 37 9.23 0.44 20.96
N ILE A 38 9.02 0.12 22.26
CA ILE A 38 8.66 -1.23 22.71
C ILE A 38 7.28 -1.61 22.16
N SER A 39 6.28 -0.75 22.30
CA SER A 39 4.93 -1.02 21.80
C SER A 39 4.91 -1.30 20.30
N GLN A 40 5.66 -0.52 19.51
CA GLN A 40 5.81 -0.73 18.08
C GLN A 40 6.48 -2.09 17.76
N ARG A 41 7.54 -2.45 18.52
CA ARG A 41 8.20 -3.76 18.34
C ARG A 41 7.24 -4.93 18.62
N LEU A 42 6.40 -4.83 19.66
CA LEU A 42 5.43 -5.87 20.00
C LEU A 42 4.37 -6.03 18.90
N LYS A 43 3.82 -4.93 18.39
CA LYS A 43 2.87 -4.93 17.28
C LYS A 43 3.45 -5.54 16.00
N ILE A 44 4.66 -5.12 15.63
CA ILE A 44 5.35 -5.66 14.44
C ILE A 44 5.59 -7.17 14.62
N ASN A 45 6.02 -7.62 15.77
CA ASN A 45 6.25 -9.05 16.04
C ASN A 45 4.94 -9.85 15.97
N SER A 46 3.83 -9.30 16.49
CA SER A 46 2.49 -9.91 16.36
C SER A 46 2.08 -10.04 14.88
N ASN A 47 2.24 -8.97 14.11
CA ASN A 47 1.92 -8.96 12.68
C ASN A 47 2.79 -9.94 11.89
N LEU A 48 4.07 -10.08 12.23
CA LEU A 48 4.95 -11.09 11.63
C LEU A 48 4.47 -12.53 11.90
N LYS A 49 3.89 -12.80 13.09
CA LYS A 49 3.26 -14.10 13.38
C LYS A 49 2.04 -14.34 12.50
N ILE A 50 1.18 -13.32 12.32
CA ILE A 50 0.02 -13.40 11.42
C ILE A 50 0.47 -13.65 9.99
N LEU A 51 1.48 -12.92 9.50
CA LEU A 51 2.03 -13.11 8.16
C LEU A 51 2.54 -14.53 7.95
N ASN A 52 3.17 -15.13 8.96
CA ASN A 52 3.66 -16.50 8.89
C ASN A 52 2.54 -17.55 8.68
N ASN A 53 1.32 -17.23 9.11
CA ASN A 53 0.15 -18.13 9.03
C ASN A 53 -0.76 -17.86 7.82
N ILE A 54 -0.41 -16.94 6.94
CA ILE A 54 -1.21 -16.67 5.73
C ILE A 54 -1.06 -17.83 4.74
N ASN A 55 -2.21 -18.42 4.35
CA ASN A 55 -2.27 -19.40 3.28
C ASN A 55 -2.39 -18.71 1.91
N LYS A 56 -1.65 -19.26 0.93
CA LYS A 56 -1.53 -18.72 -0.43
C LYS A 56 -2.78 -18.99 -1.31
N ASP A 57 -3.66 -19.91 -0.88
CA ASP A 57 -4.57 -20.62 -1.80
C ASP A 57 -6.05 -20.26 -1.69
N ILE A 58 -6.43 -19.25 -0.91
CA ILE A 58 -7.85 -18.96 -0.68
C ILE A 58 -8.26 -17.66 -1.36
N LEU A 59 -8.73 -17.76 -2.62
CA LEU A 59 -9.44 -16.61 -3.22
C LEU A 59 -10.42 -17.02 -4.34
N PRO A 60 -11.61 -16.38 -4.40
CA PRO A 60 -12.60 -16.65 -5.42
C PRO A 60 -12.18 -16.16 -6.81
N ASN A 61 -12.63 -16.86 -7.85
CA ASN A 61 -12.53 -16.40 -9.23
C ASN A 61 -13.47 -15.21 -9.46
N LEU A 62 -12.94 -14.11 -9.99
CA LEU A 62 -13.70 -12.91 -10.30
C LEU A 62 -13.82 -12.71 -11.80
N ASN A 63 -15.05 -12.43 -12.26
CA ASN A 63 -15.33 -12.07 -13.65
C ASN A 63 -15.06 -10.57 -13.85
N TYR A 64 -14.01 -10.24 -14.62
CA TYR A 64 -13.77 -8.88 -15.10
C TYR A 64 -14.51 -8.60 -16.41
N PRO A 65 -14.87 -7.33 -16.68
CA PRO A 65 -15.35 -6.97 -18.01
C PRO A 65 -14.36 -7.44 -19.08
N LYS A 66 -14.85 -7.94 -20.21
CA LYS A 66 -14.02 -8.43 -21.31
C LYS A 66 -13.31 -7.27 -22.01
N ILE A 67 -12.23 -6.74 -21.41
CA ILE A 67 -11.28 -5.93 -22.15
C ILE A 67 -10.34 -6.87 -22.89
N THR A 68 -10.33 -6.77 -24.19
CA THR A 68 -9.61 -7.70 -25.06
C THR A 68 -8.14 -7.30 -25.31
N LYS A 69 -7.76 -6.05 -25.03
CA LYS A 69 -6.41 -5.55 -25.32
C LYS A 69 -5.86 -4.65 -24.23
N PHE A 70 -4.98 -5.20 -23.40
CA PHE A 70 -4.16 -4.45 -22.46
C PHE A 70 -2.80 -4.15 -23.10
N SER A 71 -2.29 -2.94 -22.92
CA SER A 71 -1.00 -2.53 -23.48
C SER A 71 -0.27 -1.55 -22.57
N ARG A 72 1.02 -1.41 -22.81
CA ARG A 72 1.87 -0.43 -22.16
C ARG A 72 2.18 0.72 -23.12
N SER A 73 2.38 1.92 -22.58
CA SER A 73 2.87 3.05 -23.35
C SER A 73 4.31 2.80 -23.84
N ASN A 74 4.65 3.35 -24.99
CA ASN A 74 6.04 3.36 -25.49
C ASN A 74 6.93 4.36 -24.73
N LYS A 75 6.33 5.34 -24.04
CA LYS A 75 7.06 6.28 -23.19
C LYS A 75 7.47 5.62 -21.88
N ASN A 76 8.50 6.16 -21.21
CA ASN A 76 8.90 5.74 -19.89
C ASN A 76 7.82 6.09 -18.85
N PHE A 77 7.76 5.35 -17.75
CA PHE A 77 6.84 5.67 -16.66
C PHE A 77 7.15 7.04 -16.01
N SER A 78 8.44 7.39 -15.91
CA SER A 78 8.92 8.69 -15.45
C SER A 78 8.31 9.87 -16.21
N PHE A 79 8.08 9.75 -17.53
CA PHE A 79 7.37 10.77 -18.31
C PHE A 79 5.96 11.05 -17.75
N PHE A 80 5.24 10.02 -17.30
CA PHE A 80 3.91 10.21 -16.75
C PHE A 80 3.95 10.73 -15.30
N LEU A 81 4.97 10.37 -14.52
CA LEU A 81 5.22 10.97 -13.22
C LEU A 81 5.45 12.49 -13.32
N GLU A 82 6.21 12.93 -14.33
CA GLU A 82 6.40 14.37 -14.61
C GLU A 82 5.11 15.04 -15.06
N LYS A 83 4.37 14.41 -15.98
CA LYS A 83 3.08 14.90 -16.48
C LYS A 83 2.12 15.23 -15.34
N TYR A 84 2.14 14.45 -14.27
CA TYR A 84 1.25 14.59 -13.11
C TYR A 84 1.92 15.25 -11.90
N ASN A 85 3.09 15.87 -12.07
CA ASN A 85 3.86 16.56 -11.01
C ASN A 85 4.08 15.66 -9.77
N SER A 86 4.41 14.39 -9.98
CA SER A 86 4.65 13.46 -8.89
C SER A 86 5.83 13.88 -8.02
N SER A 87 5.67 13.80 -6.70
CA SER A 87 6.75 14.02 -5.73
C SER A 87 7.80 12.90 -5.67
N LYS A 88 7.59 11.78 -6.38
CA LYS A 88 8.57 10.68 -6.42
C LYS A 88 9.94 11.19 -6.90
N PRO A 89 11.06 10.85 -6.19
CA PRO A 89 12.38 11.38 -6.47
C PRO A 89 12.84 11.16 -7.92
N HIS A 90 13.49 12.16 -8.51
CA HIS A 90 14.12 12.03 -9.83
C HIS A 90 15.36 11.12 -9.81
N GLY A 91 15.91 10.82 -10.98
CA GLY A 91 17.16 10.09 -11.11
C GLY A 91 17.01 8.58 -10.90
N ALA A 92 17.83 8.00 -10.01
CA ALA A 92 17.96 6.55 -9.86
C ALA A 92 16.62 5.86 -9.52
N TYR A 93 15.77 6.49 -8.70
CA TYR A 93 14.49 5.92 -8.29
C TYR A 93 13.51 5.81 -9.47
N ARG A 94 13.33 6.88 -10.25
CA ARG A 94 12.47 6.84 -11.44
C ARG A 94 13.00 5.89 -12.50
N ASN A 95 14.31 5.84 -12.67
CA ASN A 95 14.95 4.87 -13.57
C ASN A 95 14.70 3.42 -13.13
N PHE A 96 14.72 3.15 -11.83
CA PHE A 96 14.37 1.85 -11.28
C PHE A 96 12.89 1.49 -11.58
N LEU A 97 11.96 2.41 -11.33
CA LEU A 97 10.53 2.19 -11.65
C LEU A 97 10.31 1.96 -13.14
N ASP A 98 10.98 2.74 -14.01
CA ASP A 98 10.91 2.57 -15.46
C ASP A 98 11.35 1.17 -15.90
N GLN A 99 12.46 0.68 -15.35
CA GLN A 99 12.99 -0.64 -15.67
C GLN A 99 12.09 -1.75 -15.10
N LEU A 100 11.62 -1.61 -13.85
CA LEU A 100 10.74 -2.58 -13.20
C LEU A 100 9.42 -2.72 -13.97
N LEU A 101 8.74 -1.59 -14.19
CA LEU A 101 7.43 -1.58 -14.82
C LEU A 101 7.48 -1.95 -16.32
N LYS A 102 8.64 -1.85 -16.98
CA LYS A 102 8.85 -2.39 -18.33
C LYS A 102 9.01 -3.90 -18.36
N LYS A 103 9.56 -4.49 -17.30
CA LYS A 103 9.87 -5.94 -17.25
C LYS A 103 8.69 -6.80 -16.82
N ILE A 104 7.75 -6.27 -16.04
CA ILE A 104 6.58 -7.04 -15.60
C ILE A 104 5.60 -7.22 -16.77
N ASN A 105 4.79 -8.27 -16.73
CA ASN A 105 3.67 -8.41 -17.65
C ASN A 105 2.71 -7.22 -17.50
N VAL A 106 2.03 -6.83 -18.58
CA VAL A 106 1.06 -5.74 -18.51
C VAL A 106 -0.06 -6.12 -17.55
N PRO A 107 -0.17 -5.43 -16.38
CA PRO A 107 -1.18 -5.76 -15.39
C PRO A 107 -2.56 -5.37 -15.90
N LYS A 108 -3.56 -6.23 -15.68
CA LYS A 108 -4.97 -5.92 -15.93
C LYS A 108 -5.57 -5.12 -14.79
N THR A 109 -5.14 -5.43 -13.57
CA THR A 109 -5.65 -4.89 -12.30
C THR A 109 -4.50 -4.42 -11.44
N ILE A 110 -4.60 -3.18 -10.97
CA ILE A 110 -3.58 -2.51 -10.17
C ILE A 110 -4.20 -1.98 -8.89
N LEU A 111 -3.55 -2.19 -7.76
CA LEU A 111 -3.89 -1.57 -6.47
C LEU A 111 -2.75 -0.66 -6.03
N GLU A 112 -3.04 0.58 -5.65
CA GLU A 112 -2.10 1.49 -4.98
C GLU A 112 -2.65 1.87 -3.61
N LEU A 113 -1.84 1.68 -2.57
CA LEU A 113 -2.11 2.13 -1.21
C LEU A 113 -1.30 3.40 -0.96
N GLY A 114 -1.98 4.50 -0.60
CA GLY A 114 -1.38 5.82 -0.51
C GLY A 114 -1.38 6.51 -1.87
N ILE A 115 -2.54 7.04 -2.29
CA ILE A 115 -2.64 7.73 -3.58
C ILE A 115 -2.32 9.22 -3.48
N SER A 116 -2.31 9.80 -2.24
CA SER A 116 -2.04 11.21 -2.01
C SER A 116 -2.80 12.11 -3.02
N GLU A 117 -2.14 13.03 -3.71
CA GLU A 117 -2.76 13.89 -4.72
C GLU A 117 -3.09 13.18 -6.04
N GLY A 118 -2.86 11.87 -6.14
CA GLY A 118 -3.23 11.04 -7.28
C GLY A 118 -2.20 10.96 -8.41
N ALA A 119 -1.04 11.60 -8.27
CA ALA A 119 -0.04 11.64 -9.35
C ALA A 119 0.45 10.23 -9.75
N GLY A 120 0.69 9.34 -8.76
CA GLY A 120 1.15 7.97 -8.98
C GLY A 120 0.12 7.15 -9.76
N ILE A 121 -1.11 7.06 -9.25
CA ILE A 121 -2.17 6.26 -9.87
C ILE A 121 -2.58 6.76 -11.26
N LEU A 122 -2.56 8.08 -11.48
CA LEU A 122 -2.82 8.67 -12.80
C LEU A 122 -1.69 8.34 -13.78
N ALA A 123 -0.44 8.37 -13.32
CA ALA A 123 0.72 7.95 -14.12
C ALA A 123 0.61 6.45 -14.49
N LEU A 124 0.25 5.58 -13.55
CA LEU A 124 0.01 4.15 -13.81
C LEU A 124 -1.13 3.94 -14.81
N LYS A 125 -2.22 4.70 -14.70
CA LYS A 125 -3.36 4.64 -15.63
C LYS A 125 -2.97 4.97 -17.06
N ASP A 126 -2.13 5.98 -17.27
CA ASP A 126 -1.71 6.40 -18.60
C ASP A 126 -0.58 5.52 -19.15
N PHE A 127 0.26 4.97 -18.28
CA PHE A 127 1.32 4.05 -18.67
C PHE A 127 0.77 2.67 -19.06
N PHE A 128 -0.14 2.09 -18.25
CA PHE A 128 -0.82 0.84 -18.54
C PHE A 128 -2.21 1.11 -19.12
N LYS A 129 -2.29 1.09 -20.44
CA LYS A 129 -3.53 1.36 -21.17
C LYS A 129 -4.54 0.23 -20.93
N ASN A 130 -5.77 0.64 -20.64
CA ASN A 130 -6.90 -0.25 -20.37
C ASN A 130 -6.83 -1.07 -19.07
N SER A 131 -5.80 -0.89 -18.23
CA SER A 131 -5.80 -1.45 -16.89
C SER A 131 -6.87 -0.78 -16.02
N TYR A 132 -7.45 -1.56 -15.10
CA TYR A 132 -8.29 -1.05 -14.02
C TYR A 132 -7.45 -0.82 -12.78
N LEU A 133 -7.71 0.27 -12.07
CA LEU A 133 -6.92 0.69 -10.92
C LEU A 133 -7.81 0.88 -9.69
N TRP A 134 -7.29 0.49 -8.55
CA TRP A 134 -7.87 0.75 -7.24
C TRP A 134 -6.88 1.59 -6.45
N GLY A 135 -7.34 2.71 -5.91
CA GLY A 135 -6.54 3.61 -5.10
C GLY A 135 -7.09 3.70 -3.69
N LEU A 136 -6.24 3.48 -2.69
CA LEU A 136 -6.60 3.55 -1.29
C LEU A 136 -5.89 4.70 -0.60
N ASP A 137 -6.62 5.47 0.19
CA ASP A 137 -6.05 6.53 1.01
C ASP A 137 -6.85 6.74 2.30
N ILE A 138 -6.20 7.29 3.32
CA ILE A 138 -6.84 7.71 4.55
C ILE A 138 -7.57 9.05 4.39
N ASP A 139 -7.15 9.89 3.43
CA ASP A 139 -7.82 11.15 3.10
C ASP A 139 -8.78 10.95 1.93
N ARG A 140 -10.07 11.10 2.20
CA ARG A 140 -11.13 10.99 1.18
C ARG A 140 -11.12 12.13 0.17
N ASN A 141 -10.42 13.24 0.44
CA ASN A 141 -10.29 14.34 -0.50
C ASN A 141 -9.36 14.00 -1.68
N THR A 142 -8.53 12.98 -1.53
CA THR A 142 -7.63 12.47 -2.59
C THR A 142 -8.34 11.57 -3.60
N PHE A 143 -9.61 11.20 -3.37
CA PHE A 143 -10.33 10.25 -4.22
C PHE A 143 -10.51 10.79 -5.63
N ILE A 144 -10.14 9.95 -6.60
CA ILE A 144 -10.14 10.29 -8.03
C ILE A 144 -11.44 9.78 -8.66
N LYS A 145 -12.09 10.64 -9.46
CA LYS A 145 -13.24 10.28 -10.27
C LYS A 145 -12.78 9.98 -11.70
N ASP A 146 -12.60 8.71 -12.01
CA ASP A 146 -12.23 8.25 -13.35
C ASP A 146 -12.90 6.91 -13.64
N ARG A 147 -13.19 6.61 -14.91
CA ARG A 147 -13.87 5.35 -15.30
C ARG A 147 -13.06 4.09 -15.04
N ARG A 148 -11.73 4.20 -14.94
CA ARG A 148 -10.81 3.09 -14.72
C ARG A 148 -10.20 3.10 -13.31
N ILE A 149 -10.56 4.08 -12.46
CA ILE A 149 -10.04 4.20 -11.10
C ILE A 149 -11.18 4.12 -10.09
N VAL A 150 -11.09 3.19 -9.17
CA VAL A 150 -11.96 3.07 -8.00
C VAL A 150 -11.19 3.52 -6.78
N SER A 151 -11.62 4.58 -6.10
CA SER A 151 -10.98 5.06 -4.87
C SER A 151 -11.71 4.56 -3.63
N GLY A 152 -10.96 4.23 -2.57
CA GLY A 152 -11.51 3.75 -1.31
C GLY A 152 -10.76 4.26 -0.09
N TYR A 153 -11.50 4.41 1.04
CA TYR A 153 -10.91 4.78 2.32
C TYR A 153 -10.16 3.60 2.95
N CYS A 154 -8.93 3.84 3.40
CA CYS A 154 -8.13 2.85 4.07
C CYS A 154 -7.22 3.50 5.12
N ASP A 155 -7.27 2.98 6.36
CA ASP A 155 -6.28 3.26 7.39
C ASP A 155 -5.30 2.08 7.45
N GLN A 156 -4.09 2.26 6.97
CA GLN A 156 -3.07 1.21 6.93
C GLN A 156 -2.57 0.77 8.33
N LEU A 157 -2.73 1.60 9.36
CA LEU A 157 -2.44 1.20 10.74
C LEU A 157 -3.52 0.26 11.31
N ASN A 158 -4.67 0.18 10.66
CA ASN A 158 -5.77 -0.72 11.03
C ASN A 158 -5.89 -1.87 10.02
N LEU A 159 -5.34 -3.03 10.36
CA LEU A 159 -5.39 -4.23 9.52
C LEU A 159 -6.81 -4.59 9.07
N SER A 160 -7.81 -4.39 9.95
CA SER A 160 -9.21 -4.66 9.62
C SER A 160 -9.77 -3.68 8.59
N SER A 161 -9.34 -2.41 8.61
CA SER A 161 -9.71 -1.42 7.59
C SER A 161 -9.30 -1.88 6.20
N ILE A 162 -8.05 -2.33 6.05
CA ILE A 162 -7.54 -2.84 4.76
C ILE A 162 -8.33 -4.07 4.33
N LYS A 163 -8.52 -5.04 5.23
CA LYS A 163 -9.25 -6.28 4.91
C LYS A 163 -10.70 -6.04 4.48
N ILE A 164 -11.40 -5.12 5.15
CA ILE A 164 -12.79 -4.79 4.84
C ILE A 164 -12.89 -4.18 3.44
N ILE A 165 -12.04 -3.20 3.12
CA ILE A 165 -12.10 -2.53 1.81
C ILE A 165 -11.72 -3.49 0.67
N LEU A 166 -10.71 -4.34 0.86
CA LEU A 166 -10.32 -5.33 -0.14
C LEU A 166 -11.43 -6.38 -0.36
N LYS A 167 -12.11 -6.81 0.71
CA LYS A 167 -13.27 -7.69 0.60
C LYS A 167 -14.41 -7.03 -0.17
N ASN A 168 -14.67 -5.74 0.06
CA ASN A 168 -15.73 -5.01 -0.64
C ASN A 168 -15.39 -4.80 -2.13
N PHE A 169 -14.12 -4.59 -2.48
CA PHE A 169 -13.69 -4.52 -3.87
C PHE A 169 -13.78 -5.86 -4.57
N ASN A 170 -13.68 -6.96 -3.82
CA ASN A 170 -13.79 -8.33 -4.33
C ASN A 170 -12.96 -8.56 -5.60
N THR A 171 -11.71 -8.10 -5.61
CA THR A 171 -10.82 -8.05 -6.77
C THR A 171 -9.47 -8.64 -6.44
N LYS A 172 -8.86 -9.38 -7.37
CA LYS A 172 -7.45 -9.75 -7.34
C LYS A 172 -6.63 -8.82 -8.22
N TYR A 173 -5.37 -8.64 -7.87
CA TYR A 173 -4.49 -7.67 -8.50
C TYR A 173 -3.26 -8.33 -9.13
N ASP A 174 -2.88 -7.85 -10.31
CA ASP A 174 -1.63 -8.26 -10.98
C ASP A 174 -0.44 -7.42 -10.48
N LEU A 175 -0.72 -6.19 -10.04
CA LEU A 175 0.27 -5.29 -9.45
C LEU A 175 -0.32 -4.64 -8.21
N ILE A 176 0.41 -4.70 -7.10
CA ILE A 176 0.09 -3.98 -5.86
C ILE A 176 1.27 -3.10 -5.53
N ILE A 177 1.02 -1.81 -5.27
CA ILE A 177 2.00 -0.83 -4.85
C ILE A 177 1.59 -0.29 -3.48
N ASP A 178 2.49 -0.40 -2.51
CA ASP A 178 2.34 0.18 -1.18
C ASP A 178 3.26 1.38 -1.06
N ASP A 179 2.70 2.56 -1.28
CA ASP A 179 3.34 3.89 -1.23
C ASP A 179 2.62 4.80 -0.21
N GLY A 180 2.19 4.22 0.91
CA GLY A 180 1.36 4.91 1.89
C GLY A 180 2.14 5.52 3.06
N TRP A 181 1.90 5.04 4.29
CA TRP A 181 2.43 5.66 5.51
C TRP A 181 3.93 5.37 5.78
N HIS A 182 4.64 4.58 5.00
CA HIS A 182 6.07 4.24 5.13
C HIS A 182 6.53 3.81 6.55
N HIS A 183 5.62 3.42 7.41
CA HIS A 183 5.91 2.89 8.74
C HIS A 183 5.88 1.36 8.71
N PRO A 184 6.80 0.65 9.38
CA PRO A 184 6.86 -0.82 9.30
C PRO A 184 5.56 -1.52 9.66
N GLU A 185 4.81 -1.00 10.64
CA GLU A 185 3.53 -1.58 11.05
C GLU A 185 2.51 -1.46 9.91
N SER A 186 2.39 -0.30 9.26
CA SER A 186 1.46 -0.09 8.16
C SER A 186 1.83 -0.93 6.94
N GLN A 187 3.10 -0.96 6.57
CA GLN A 187 3.58 -1.75 5.44
C GLN A 187 3.41 -3.27 5.67
N ILE A 188 3.66 -3.75 6.91
CA ILE A 188 3.42 -5.17 7.26
C ILE A 188 1.91 -5.48 7.26
N ASN A 189 1.06 -4.59 7.77
CA ASN A 189 -0.40 -4.74 7.68
C ASN A 189 -0.86 -4.83 6.22
N SER A 190 -0.33 -3.97 5.36
CA SER A 190 -0.62 -3.98 3.93
C SER A 190 -0.21 -5.30 3.28
N ILE A 191 1.00 -5.78 3.55
CA ILE A 191 1.46 -7.09 3.05
C ILE A 191 0.51 -8.21 3.52
N ILE A 192 0.18 -8.26 4.82
CA ILE A 192 -0.72 -9.28 5.37
C ILE A 192 -2.09 -9.25 4.70
N ALA A 193 -2.67 -8.06 4.52
CA ALA A 193 -4.01 -7.91 3.98
C ALA A 193 -4.06 -8.13 2.46
N CYS A 194 -3.05 -7.67 1.73
CA CYS A 194 -3.08 -7.62 0.27
C CYS A 194 -2.52 -8.87 -0.41
N LEU A 195 -1.57 -9.59 0.21
CA LEU A 195 -1.01 -10.81 -0.40
C LEU A 195 -2.05 -11.86 -0.80
N PRO A 196 -3.13 -12.10 -0.02
CA PRO A 196 -4.22 -12.98 -0.45
C PRO A 196 -4.91 -12.52 -1.75
N TYR A 197 -4.84 -11.25 -2.09
CA TYR A 197 -5.45 -10.66 -3.29
C TYR A 197 -4.45 -10.51 -4.46
N LEU A 198 -3.20 -10.93 -4.30
CA LEU A 198 -2.23 -10.93 -5.38
C LEU A 198 -2.47 -12.12 -6.31
N ASN A 199 -2.56 -11.89 -7.62
CA ASN A 199 -2.66 -12.94 -8.62
C ASN A 199 -1.38 -13.78 -8.68
N LYS A 200 -1.51 -15.04 -9.10
CA LYS A 200 -0.33 -15.87 -9.42
C LYS A 200 0.50 -15.19 -10.51
N GLY A 201 1.78 -14.99 -10.26
CA GLY A 201 2.69 -14.25 -11.15
C GLY A 201 2.55 -12.73 -11.06
N GLY A 202 1.72 -12.21 -10.14
CA GLY A 202 1.61 -10.79 -9.86
C GLY A 202 2.80 -10.25 -9.05
N PHE A 203 2.89 -8.93 -8.97
CA PHE A 203 3.96 -8.19 -8.28
C PHE A 203 3.42 -7.40 -7.11
N TYR A 204 4.13 -7.44 -5.99
CA TYR A 204 3.91 -6.56 -4.84
C TYR A 204 5.16 -5.69 -4.65
N LEU A 205 4.99 -4.39 -4.71
CA LEU A 205 6.04 -3.39 -4.49
C LEU A 205 5.76 -2.66 -3.19
N THR A 206 6.73 -2.62 -2.27
CA THR A 206 6.70 -1.72 -1.11
C THR A 206 7.72 -0.62 -1.36
N GLU A 207 7.26 0.61 -1.38
CA GLU A 207 8.10 1.80 -1.54
C GLU A 207 8.57 2.32 -0.17
N ASP A 208 9.65 3.08 -0.17
CA ASP A 208 10.16 3.86 0.97
C ASP A 208 10.29 3.08 2.30
N ILE A 209 11.12 2.04 2.30
CA ILE A 209 11.56 1.39 3.54
C ILE A 209 12.60 2.30 4.21
N VAL A 210 12.12 3.28 4.98
CA VAL A 210 12.87 4.45 5.38
C VAL A 210 13.73 4.09 6.59
N HIS A 211 14.34 3.89 7.23
CA HIS A 211 15.23 3.77 8.40
C HIS A 211 15.89 2.38 8.58
N ASP A 212 17.18 2.39 8.79
CA ASP A 212 17.98 1.20 9.11
C ASP A 212 17.43 0.42 10.31
N VAL A 213 16.85 1.10 11.30
CA VAL A 213 16.19 0.47 12.45
C VAL A 213 15.08 -0.48 12.02
N TYR A 214 14.40 -0.19 10.93
CA TYR A 214 13.29 -1.00 10.42
C TYR A 214 13.72 -2.09 9.44
N LYS A 215 14.90 -1.97 8.86
CA LYS A 215 15.49 -2.95 7.94
C LYS A 215 15.46 -4.37 8.49
N LYS A 216 15.77 -4.55 9.77
CA LYS A 216 15.71 -5.86 10.45
C LYS A 216 14.32 -6.51 10.44
N TYR A 217 13.24 -5.73 10.47
CA TYR A 217 11.88 -6.27 10.40
C TYR A 217 11.57 -6.73 8.98
N PHE A 218 11.96 -5.96 7.96
CA PHE A 218 11.80 -6.34 6.58
C PHE A 218 12.65 -7.56 6.18
N LEU A 219 13.83 -7.72 6.76
CA LEU A 219 14.60 -8.97 6.60
C LEU A 219 13.84 -10.20 7.14
N LYS A 220 13.10 -10.05 8.25
CA LYS A 220 12.21 -11.12 8.75
C LYS A 220 11.03 -11.37 7.80
N VAL A 221 10.38 -10.30 7.30
CA VAL A 221 9.32 -10.42 6.28
C VAL A 221 9.82 -11.15 5.05
N ILE A 222 10.97 -10.76 4.51
CA ILE A 222 11.60 -11.39 3.34
C ILE A 222 11.82 -12.89 3.60
N LYS A 223 12.36 -13.26 4.78
CA LYS A 223 12.58 -14.66 5.15
C LYS A 223 11.28 -15.47 5.18
N ILE A 224 10.21 -14.89 5.73
CA ILE A 224 8.88 -15.51 5.78
C ILE A 224 8.33 -15.68 4.36
N LEU A 225 8.37 -14.64 3.54
CA LEU A 225 7.86 -14.67 2.17
C LEU A 225 8.61 -15.69 1.30
N LYS A 226 9.94 -15.74 1.39
CA LYS A 226 10.75 -16.74 0.70
C LYS A 226 10.38 -18.17 1.10
N LYS A 227 10.16 -18.46 2.40
CA LYS A 227 9.69 -19.76 2.87
C LYS A 227 8.31 -20.13 2.30
N LYS A 228 7.46 -19.14 2.01
CA LYS A 228 6.15 -19.33 1.38
C LYS A 228 6.22 -19.41 -0.16
N GLY A 229 7.41 -19.44 -0.74
CA GLY A 229 7.64 -19.57 -2.18
C GLY A 229 7.43 -18.29 -2.98
N PHE A 230 7.50 -17.12 -2.33
CA PHE A 230 7.57 -15.84 -3.05
C PHE A 230 9.01 -15.55 -3.48
N GLN A 231 9.18 -15.03 -4.70
CA GLN A 231 10.44 -14.42 -5.11
C GLN A 231 10.49 -13.00 -4.55
N VAL A 232 11.52 -12.70 -3.75
CA VAL A 232 11.67 -11.38 -3.11
C VAL A 232 13.01 -10.77 -3.52
N LYS A 233 12.95 -9.55 -4.06
CA LYS A 233 14.10 -8.68 -4.37
C LYS A 233 14.02 -7.43 -3.49
N TYR A 234 15.15 -6.87 -3.08
CA TYR A 234 15.28 -5.66 -2.28
C TYR A 234 16.61 -4.96 -2.58
#